data_d1a89526364db2c8949f285ebb31352c
#
_entry.id   d1a89526364db2c8949f285ebb31352c
#
_cell.length_a   1.000
_cell.length_b   1.000
_cell.length_c   1.000
_cell.angle_alpha   90.00
_cell.angle_beta   90.00
_cell.angle_gamma   90.00
#
_symmetry.space_group_name_H-M   'P 1'
#
loop_
_entity.id
_entity.type
_entity.pdbx_description
1 polymer ?
#
loop_
_entity_poly.entity_id
_entity_poly.type
_entity_poly.pdbx_seq_one_letter_code
_entity_poly.pdbx_strand_id
1 'polypeptide(L)'
;GNGIRRTLNVKSSDLPIEVACPVEMLQPTLRELGEREITLEQSGNHLVLTDENGSYKINGESIADFPRLHTLKDRFDTFSLNGRALKRAIDSVVFSVSSDELRPPMCGIYLEADSAVVNSVA
;
A
#
# COMPACT_ATOMS: atom_id res chain seq x y z
N GLY A 1 0.51 9.79 8.11
CA GLY A 1 0.17 8.38 8.06
C GLY A 1 1.22 7.54 7.35
N ASN A 2 1.36 6.34 7.80
CA ASN A 2 2.23 5.36 7.17
C ASN A 2 1.57 4.81 5.91
N GLY A 3 2.21 4.97 4.77
CA GLY A 3 1.68 4.51 3.50
C GLY A 3 2.61 3.57 2.78
N ILE A 4 2.02 2.59 2.11
CA ILE A 4 2.74 1.69 1.21
C ILE A 4 2.22 1.91 -0.19
N ARG A 5 3.14 2.12 -1.14
CA ARG A 5 2.81 2.15 -2.56
C ARG A 5 3.35 0.89 -3.24
N ARG A 6 2.50 0.22 -3.95
CA ARG A 6 2.90 -0.85 -4.86
C ARG A 6 2.47 -0.50 -6.27
N THR A 7 3.39 -0.58 -7.21
CA THR A 7 3.12 -0.31 -8.62
C THR A 7 3.12 -1.61 -9.39
N LEU A 8 2.07 -1.83 -10.16
CA LEU A 8 1.94 -2.96 -11.06
C LEU A 8 1.84 -2.43 -12.49
N ASN A 9 2.70 -2.91 -13.36
CA ASN A 9 2.65 -2.53 -14.78
C ASN A 9 1.62 -3.38 -15.51
N VAL A 10 0.63 -2.73 -16.10
CA VAL A 10 -0.42 -3.37 -16.88
C VAL A 10 -0.50 -2.72 -18.25
N LYS A 11 -1.01 -3.46 -19.23
CA LYS A 11 -1.34 -2.86 -20.52
C LYS A 11 -2.59 -2.02 -20.36
N SER A 12 -2.48 -0.73 -20.68
CA SER A 12 -3.60 0.19 -20.71
C SER A 12 -3.72 0.80 -22.09
N SER A 13 -4.92 0.93 -22.54
CA SER A 13 -5.21 1.47 -23.88
C SER A 13 -5.69 2.91 -23.88
N ASP A 14 -6.10 3.45 -22.72
CA ASP A 14 -6.88 4.68 -22.70
C ASP A 14 -6.46 5.65 -21.60
N LEU A 15 -7.34 6.60 -21.29
CA LEU A 15 -7.12 7.68 -20.34
C LEU A 15 -6.77 7.18 -18.94
N PRO A 16 -5.86 7.89 -18.25
CA PRO A 16 -5.53 7.57 -16.86
C PRO A 16 -6.76 7.71 -15.97
N ILE A 17 -6.87 6.78 -15.00
CA ILE A 17 -7.89 6.86 -13.97
C ILE A 17 -7.23 7.11 -12.62
N GLU A 18 -7.89 7.92 -11.80
CA GLU A 18 -7.49 8.18 -10.42
C GLU A 18 -8.71 8.19 -9.53
N VAL A 19 -8.81 7.22 -8.64
CA VAL A 19 -9.95 7.08 -7.75
C VAL A 19 -9.51 6.43 -6.44
N ALA A 20 -10.03 6.93 -5.34
CA ALA A 20 -9.84 6.33 -4.02
C ALA A 20 -11.05 5.44 -3.73
N CYS A 21 -10.85 4.14 -3.61
CA CYS A 21 -11.92 3.19 -3.37
C CYS A 21 -11.84 2.58 -1.98
N PRO A 22 -12.98 2.40 -1.29
CA PRO A 22 -13.01 1.65 -0.04
C PRO A 22 -12.54 0.21 -0.26
N VAL A 23 -11.52 -0.19 0.48
CA VAL A 23 -10.95 -1.53 0.36
C VAL A 23 -11.97 -2.62 0.73
N GLU A 24 -12.87 -2.31 1.63
CA GLU A 24 -13.93 -3.20 2.10
C GLU A 24 -14.91 -3.61 0.99
N MET A 25 -15.06 -2.77 -0.02
CA MET A 25 -15.88 -3.07 -1.19
C MET A 25 -15.06 -3.62 -2.35
N LEU A 26 -13.87 -3.08 -2.55
CA LEU A 26 -13.01 -3.45 -3.66
C LEU A 26 -12.48 -4.88 -3.53
N GLN A 27 -11.98 -5.24 -2.37
CA GLN A 27 -11.33 -6.54 -2.16
C GLN A 27 -12.28 -7.74 -2.35
N PRO A 28 -13.49 -7.75 -1.78
CA PRO A 28 -14.44 -8.84 -2.03
C PRO A 28 -14.86 -8.94 -3.50
N THR A 29 -15.06 -7.79 -4.15
CA THR A 29 -15.43 -7.75 -5.58
C THR A 29 -14.33 -8.37 -6.44
N LEU A 30 -13.07 -8.04 -6.18
CA LEU A 30 -11.95 -8.64 -6.90
C LEU A 30 -11.79 -10.14 -6.64
N ARG A 31 -12.08 -10.60 -5.44
CA ARG A 31 -12.09 -12.04 -5.13
C ARG A 31 -13.13 -12.78 -5.94
N GLU A 32 -14.31 -12.21 -6.06
CA GLU A 32 -15.39 -12.82 -6.84
C GLU A 32 -15.09 -12.87 -8.33
N LEU A 33 -14.45 -11.83 -8.86
CA LEU A 33 -13.99 -11.79 -10.24
C LEU A 33 -12.87 -12.79 -10.52
N GLY A 34 -12.04 -13.10 -9.54
CA GLY A 34 -10.95 -14.07 -9.65
C GLY A 34 -9.91 -13.69 -10.69
N GLU A 35 -9.56 -14.64 -11.57
CA GLU A 35 -8.54 -14.46 -12.60
C GLU A 35 -9.08 -13.99 -13.96
N ARG A 36 -10.33 -13.55 -14.02
CA ARG A 36 -10.94 -13.09 -15.26
C ARG A 36 -10.30 -11.77 -15.70
N GLU A 37 -10.31 -11.55 -17.00
CA GLU A 37 -9.98 -10.24 -17.56
C GLU A 37 -11.09 -9.25 -17.23
N ILE A 38 -10.71 -8.11 -16.66
CA ILE A 38 -11.63 -7.07 -16.25
C ILE A 38 -11.26 -5.74 -16.90
N THR A 39 -12.27 -4.92 -17.16
CA THR A 39 -12.11 -3.56 -17.61
C THR A 39 -12.40 -2.62 -16.45
N LEU A 40 -11.49 -1.67 -16.22
CA LEU A 40 -11.65 -0.63 -15.21
C LEU A 40 -11.99 0.69 -15.89
N GLU A 41 -13.06 1.31 -15.45
CA GLU A 41 -13.50 2.62 -15.91
C GLU A 41 -13.77 3.54 -14.72
N GLN A 42 -13.53 4.81 -14.91
CA GLN A 42 -13.86 5.83 -13.91
C GLN A 42 -15.03 6.68 -14.38
N SER A 43 -16.04 6.82 -13.54
CA SER A 43 -17.16 7.73 -13.75
C SER A 43 -17.26 8.66 -12.54
N GLY A 44 -16.76 9.89 -12.67
CA GLY A 44 -16.62 10.79 -11.54
C GLY A 44 -15.66 10.23 -10.49
N ASN A 45 -16.14 10.03 -9.28
CA ASN A 45 -15.38 9.38 -8.20
C ASN A 45 -15.67 7.88 -8.08
N HIS A 46 -16.43 7.32 -9.02
CA HIS A 46 -16.80 5.92 -8.99
C HIS A 46 -15.86 5.09 -9.86
N LEU A 47 -15.56 3.90 -9.39
CA LEU A 47 -14.86 2.89 -10.15
C LEU A 47 -15.87 1.86 -10.68
N VAL A 48 -15.83 1.59 -11.96
CA VAL A 48 -16.64 0.56 -12.60
C VAL A 48 -15.73 -0.57 -13.06
N LEU A 49 -15.99 -1.76 -12.56
CA LEU A 49 -15.30 -2.99 -12.97
C LEU A 49 -16.26 -3.79 -13.84
N THR A 50 -15.85 -4.11 -15.04
CA THR A 50 -16.67 -4.86 -15.99
C THR A 50 -15.96 -6.12 -16.42
N ASP A 51 -16.67 -7.23 -16.42
CA ASP A 51 -16.25 -8.49 -17.01
C ASP A 51 -17.31 -8.98 -18.01
N GLU A 52 -17.13 -10.16 -18.57
CA GLU A 52 -18.08 -10.77 -19.50
C GLU A 52 -19.46 -11.06 -18.90
N ASN A 53 -19.56 -11.14 -17.57
CA ASN A 53 -20.79 -11.50 -16.86
C ASN A 53 -21.57 -10.28 -16.33
N GLY A 54 -20.96 -9.10 -16.32
CA GLY A 54 -21.62 -7.91 -15.80
C GLY A 54 -20.66 -6.81 -15.37
N SER A 55 -21.20 -5.83 -14.69
CA SER A 55 -20.42 -4.71 -14.17
C SER A 55 -20.73 -4.45 -12.70
N TYR A 56 -19.70 -3.99 -12.00
CA TYR A 56 -19.75 -3.63 -10.58
C TYR A 56 -19.36 -2.17 -10.43
N LYS A 57 -20.19 -1.39 -9.79
CA LYS A 57 -19.91 0.02 -9.51
C LYS A 57 -19.54 0.18 -8.04
N ILE A 58 -18.34 0.70 -7.79
CA ILE A 58 -17.87 1.01 -6.46
C ILE A 58 -17.82 2.53 -6.29
N ASN A 59 -18.51 3.02 -5.28
CA ASN A 59 -18.46 4.42 -4.94
C ASN A 59 -17.12 4.74 -4.29
N GLY A 60 -16.37 5.59 -4.94
CA GLY A 60 -15.11 6.09 -4.42
C GLY A 60 -15.22 7.48 -3.82
N GLU A 61 -14.10 7.99 -3.37
CA GLU A 61 -13.97 9.33 -2.82
C GLU A 61 -12.96 10.13 -3.64
N SER A 62 -12.98 11.45 -3.43
CA SER A 62 -12.04 12.33 -4.08
C SER A 62 -10.60 12.02 -3.67
N ILE A 63 -9.71 11.94 -4.63
CA ILE A 63 -8.28 11.79 -4.38
C ILE A 63 -7.63 13.01 -3.72
N ALA A 64 -8.32 14.17 -3.73
CA ALA A 64 -7.80 15.39 -3.13
C ALA A 64 -7.51 15.23 -1.63
N ASP A 65 -8.29 14.41 -0.95
CA ASP A 65 -8.15 14.12 0.47
C ASP A 65 -7.25 12.89 0.74
N PHE A 66 -6.79 12.22 -0.31
CA PHE A 66 -5.95 11.05 -0.17
C PHE A 66 -4.51 11.46 0.20
N PRO A 67 -3.93 10.88 1.26
CA PRO A 67 -2.57 11.21 1.66
C PRO A 67 -1.58 10.88 0.54
N ARG A 68 -0.81 11.87 0.14
CA ARG A 68 0.25 11.66 -0.86
C ARG A 68 1.46 11.02 -0.20
N LEU A 69 1.92 9.94 -0.78
CA LEU A 69 3.21 9.39 -0.43
C LEU A 69 4.30 10.32 -0.97
N HIS A 70 5.22 10.70 -0.12
CA HIS A 70 6.38 11.46 -0.55
C HIS A 70 7.16 10.65 -1.57
N THR A 71 7.39 11.23 -2.73
CA THR A 71 8.30 10.65 -3.71
C THR A 71 9.74 10.85 -3.23
N LEU A 72 10.56 9.84 -3.42
CA LEU A 72 11.98 9.88 -3.08
C LEU A 72 12.74 10.80 -4.07
N LYS A 73 12.52 12.11 -3.96
CA LYS A 73 13.19 13.11 -4.80
C LYS A 73 14.35 13.81 -4.11
N ASP A 74 14.43 13.68 -2.79
CA ASP A 74 15.44 14.32 -1.98
C ASP A 74 16.58 13.36 -1.66
N ARG A 75 17.61 13.83 -0.96
CA ARG A 75 18.72 13.00 -0.51
C ARG A 75 18.24 11.97 0.48
N PHE A 76 18.40 10.71 0.12
CA PHE A 76 18.14 9.58 1.01
C PHE A 76 19.39 8.75 1.14
N ASP A 77 19.67 8.33 2.35
CA ASP A 77 20.64 7.28 2.59
C ASP A 77 20.02 5.95 2.18
N THR A 78 20.75 5.21 1.38
CA THR A 78 20.25 3.97 0.81
C THR A 78 21.03 2.78 1.35
N PHE A 79 20.31 1.77 1.81
CA PHE A 79 20.84 0.49 2.23
C PHE A 79 20.25 -0.63 1.41
N SER A 80 21.11 -1.58 1.04
CA SER A 80 20.66 -2.82 0.43
C SER A 80 20.80 -3.95 1.44
N LEU A 81 19.70 -4.60 1.74
CA LEU A 81 19.60 -5.63 2.76
C LEU A 81 19.03 -6.92 2.18
N ASN A 82 19.41 -8.03 2.75
CA ASN A 82 18.71 -9.29 2.54
C ASN A 82 17.35 -9.23 3.26
N GLY A 83 16.26 -9.44 2.53
CA GLY A 83 14.91 -9.35 3.10
C GLY A 83 14.65 -10.35 4.23
N ARG A 84 15.23 -11.54 4.18
CA ARG A 84 15.15 -12.53 5.25
C ARG A 84 15.84 -12.05 6.53
N ALA A 85 17.00 -11.44 6.40
CA ALA A 85 17.73 -10.90 7.54
C ALA A 85 16.94 -9.78 8.21
N LEU A 86 16.35 -8.88 7.43
CA LEU A 86 15.50 -7.81 7.93
C LEU A 86 14.25 -8.37 8.63
N LYS A 87 13.57 -9.34 8.01
CA LYS A 87 12.41 -10.00 8.62
C LYS A 87 12.77 -10.63 9.95
N ARG A 88 13.88 -11.31 10.02
CA ARG A 88 14.37 -11.97 11.24
C ARG A 88 14.69 -10.97 12.34
N ALA A 89 15.28 -9.84 11.98
CA ALA A 89 15.56 -8.76 12.91
C ALA A 89 14.28 -8.13 13.48
N ILE A 90 13.27 -7.90 12.64
CA ILE A 90 11.97 -7.39 13.06
C ILE A 90 11.24 -8.40 13.93
N ASP A 91 11.15 -9.65 13.52
CA ASP A 91 10.46 -10.71 14.26
C ASP A 91 11.05 -10.93 15.66
N SER A 92 12.34 -10.68 15.83
CA SER A 92 13.00 -10.85 17.14
C SER A 92 12.64 -9.78 18.18
N VAL A 93 12.11 -8.63 17.75
CA VAL A 93 11.79 -7.50 18.64
C VAL A 93 10.32 -7.09 18.61
N VAL A 94 9.55 -7.57 17.65
CA VAL A 94 8.16 -7.14 17.45
C VAL A 94 7.26 -7.40 18.66
N PHE A 95 7.52 -8.41 19.46
CA PHE A 95 6.74 -8.72 20.67
C PHE A 95 6.83 -7.64 21.75
N SER A 96 7.84 -6.76 21.68
CA SER A 96 8.02 -5.65 22.61
C SER A 96 7.34 -4.36 22.18
N VAL A 97 6.75 -4.35 20.99
CA VAL A 97 6.03 -3.18 20.46
C VAL A 97 4.76 -2.94 21.26
N SER A 98 4.53 -1.67 21.65
CA SER A 98 3.33 -1.28 22.40
C SER A 98 2.10 -1.27 21.51
N SER A 99 0.95 -1.65 22.06
CA SER A 99 -0.37 -1.46 21.43
C SER A 99 -1.05 -0.15 21.84
N ASP A 100 -0.39 0.67 22.65
CA ASP A 100 -0.92 1.94 23.12
C ASP A 100 -0.78 3.01 22.03
N GLU A 101 -1.83 3.22 21.27
CA GLU A 101 -1.89 4.19 20.17
C GLU A 101 -1.77 5.65 20.62
N LEU A 102 -1.88 5.94 21.92
CA LEU A 102 -1.64 7.27 22.47
C LEU A 102 -0.15 7.63 22.47
N ARG A 103 0.70 6.64 22.29
CA ARG A 103 2.15 6.81 22.21
C ARG A 103 2.69 6.21 20.91
N PRO A 104 2.43 6.84 19.76
CA PRO A 104 2.80 6.29 18.46
C PRO A 104 4.25 5.82 18.30
N PRO A 105 5.26 6.53 18.82
CA PRO A 105 6.64 6.06 18.73
C PRO A 105 6.91 4.72 19.40
N MET A 106 6.11 4.37 20.43
CA MET A 106 6.22 3.11 21.14
C MET A 106 5.57 1.94 20.39
N CYS A 107 4.76 2.24 19.38
CA CYS A 107 4.09 1.25 18.52
C CYS A 107 4.94 0.88 17.30
N GLY A 108 6.15 1.38 17.22
CA GLY A 108 7.06 1.12 16.12
C GLY A 108 8.31 0.38 16.53
N ILE A 109 9.10 0.03 15.55
CA ILE A 109 10.43 -0.53 15.71
C ILE A 109 11.44 0.53 15.28
N TYR A 110 12.40 0.83 16.13
CA TYR A 110 13.50 1.71 15.79
C TYR A 110 14.52 0.95 14.93
N LEU A 111 14.83 1.49 13.78
CA LEU A 111 15.85 0.96 12.90
C LEU A 111 17.03 1.92 12.84
N GLU A 112 18.20 1.41 13.14
CA GLU A 112 19.45 2.14 13.03
C GLU A 112 20.36 1.41 12.04
N ALA A 113 20.87 2.14 11.10
CA ALA A 113 21.78 1.59 10.10
C ALA A 113 23.09 2.36 10.07
N ASP A 114 24.19 1.62 10.09
CA ASP A 114 25.54 2.10 9.87
C ASP A 114 26.14 1.34 8.70
N SER A 115 27.29 1.76 8.20
CA SER A 115 27.94 1.22 7.00
C SER A 115 28.08 -0.31 6.96
N ALA A 116 28.05 -0.97 8.10
CA ALA A 116 28.23 -2.43 8.20
C ALA A 116 27.11 -3.15 8.96
N VAL A 117 26.25 -2.44 9.70
CA VAL A 117 25.30 -3.04 10.62
C VAL A 117 23.95 -2.31 10.58
N VAL A 118 22.86 -3.06 10.62
CA VAL A 118 21.52 -2.55 10.86
C VAL A 118 21.00 -3.14 12.19
N ASN A 119 20.62 -2.27 13.10
CA ASN A 119 20.05 -2.65 14.38
C ASN A 119 18.54 -2.39 14.40
N SER A 120 17.80 -3.29 15.02
CA SER A 120 16.37 -3.08 15.29
C SER A 120 16.12 -3.15 16.79
N VAL A 121 15.32 -2.21 17.28
CA VAL A 121 14.98 -2.11 18.70
C VAL A 121 13.49 -1.76 18.81
N ALA A 122 12.82 -2.42 19.70
CA ALA A 122 11.42 -2.13 20.01
C ALA A 122 11.23 -1.70 21.47
#